data_197027728c18653155a54c714bb6211d
#
_entry.id   197027728c18653155a54c714bb6211d
#
_cell.length_a   1.000
_cell.length_b   1.000
_cell.length_c   1.000
_cell.angle_alpha   90.00
_cell.angle_beta   90.00
_cell.angle_gamma   90.00
#
_symmetry.space_group_name_H-M   'P 1'
#
loop_
_entity.id
_entity.type
_entity.pdbx_description
1 polymer ?
#
loop_
_entity_poly.entity_id
_entity_poly.type
_entity_poly.pdbx_seq_one_letter_code
_entity_poly.pdbx_strand_id
1 'polypeptide(L)'
;GWQQAPNSERGYDATGPDGTRYQIKGRRIHHRNKSRQLSAIRDIEGGHFQVLAGVLFDDDFNVMKAALVPIAIVVERSTYITHTNSNKFILRDDVWTAPGVRDVTAQVSAAMP
;
A
#
# COMPACT_ATOMS: atom_id res chain seq x y z
N GLY A 1 13.25 -0.91 11.62
CA GLY A 1 13.57 -0.56 10.35
C GLY A 1 13.46 -1.56 9.25
N TRP A 2 12.89 -1.10 8.17
CA TRP A 2 12.80 -1.90 6.95
C TRP A 2 14.07 -1.70 6.13
N GLN A 3 14.44 -2.76 5.41
CA GLN A 3 15.49 -2.67 4.41
C GLN A 3 14.86 -2.52 3.03
N GLN A 4 15.39 -1.58 2.25
CA GLN A 4 14.94 -1.39 0.88
C GLN A 4 15.34 -2.60 0.04
N ALA A 5 14.42 -3.09 -0.80
CA ALA A 5 14.70 -4.19 -1.72
C ALA A 5 15.67 -3.73 -2.82
N PRO A 6 16.53 -4.64 -3.33
CA PRO A 6 17.34 -4.33 -4.50
C PRO A 6 16.45 -3.97 -5.70
N ASN A 7 16.96 -3.11 -6.58
CA ASN A 7 16.22 -2.69 -7.77
C ASN A 7 15.83 -3.86 -8.69
N SER A 8 16.55 -4.96 -8.62
CA SER A 8 16.27 -6.16 -9.42
C SER A 8 15.11 -6.98 -8.88
N GLU A 9 14.68 -6.74 -7.64
CA GLU A 9 13.58 -7.51 -7.04
C GLU A 9 12.24 -7.03 -7.58
N ARG A 10 11.36 -8.00 -7.85
CA ARG A 10 10.03 -7.71 -8.37
C ARG A 10 8.98 -7.96 -7.30
N GLY A 11 7.97 -7.10 -7.28
CA GLY A 11 6.77 -7.32 -6.49
C GLY A 11 6.86 -6.91 -5.05
N TYR A 12 8.04 -6.45 -4.55
CA TYR A 12 8.12 -5.87 -3.22
C TYR A 12 9.21 -4.79 -3.15
N ASP A 13 9.06 -3.88 -2.19
CA ASP A 13 9.90 -2.68 -2.08
C ASP A 13 10.78 -2.67 -0.85
N ALA A 14 10.42 -3.43 0.18
CA ALA A 14 11.15 -3.43 1.45
C ALA A 14 10.94 -4.75 2.18
N THR A 15 11.88 -5.05 3.08
CA THR A 15 11.81 -6.21 3.96
C THR A 15 11.94 -5.75 5.41
N GLY A 16 11.03 -6.21 6.26
CA GLY A 16 11.10 -5.94 7.70
C GLY A 16 12.09 -6.86 8.43
N PRO A 17 12.33 -6.58 9.72
CA PRO A 17 13.30 -7.37 10.50
C PRO A 17 12.96 -8.87 10.61
N ASP A 18 11.68 -9.20 10.52
CA ASP A 18 11.18 -10.59 10.59
C ASP A 18 11.12 -11.29 9.24
N GLY A 19 11.62 -10.65 8.17
CA GLY A 19 11.56 -11.19 6.83
C GLY A 19 10.28 -10.88 6.07
N THR A 20 9.31 -10.19 6.67
CA THR A 20 8.08 -9.78 5.99
C THR A 20 8.42 -8.84 4.84
N ARG A 21 7.89 -9.14 3.66
CA ARG A 21 8.08 -8.30 2.48
C ARG A 21 6.91 -7.35 2.32
N TYR A 22 7.23 -6.10 2.01
CA TYR A 22 6.27 -5.02 1.87
C TYR A 22 6.28 -4.46 0.46
N GLN A 23 5.09 -4.21 -0.08
CA GLN A 23 4.94 -3.35 -1.25
C GLN A 23 4.43 -2.00 -0.78
N ILE A 24 5.06 -0.92 -1.24
CA ILE A 24 4.76 0.44 -0.80
C ILE A 24 4.07 1.17 -1.93
N LYS A 25 2.88 1.71 -1.68
CA LYS A 25 2.14 2.49 -2.68
C LYS A 25 1.59 3.75 -2.03
N GLY A 26 1.78 4.88 -2.71
CA GLY A 26 1.28 6.16 -2.26
C GLY A 26 0.33 6.78 -3.26
N ARG A 27 -0.56 7.63 -2.76
CA ARG A 27 -1.46 8.43 -3.60
C ARG A 27 -1.60 9.81 -3.02
N ARG A 28 -1.36 10.83 -3.85
CA ARG A 28 -1.65 12.22 -3.47
C ARG A 28 -3.12 12.51 -3.75
N ILE A 29 -3.83 12.97 -2.74
CA ILE A 29 -5.23 13.39 -2.86
C ILE A 29 -5.23 14.87 -3.23
N HIS A 30 -5.77 15.17 -4.39
CA HIS A 30 -5.80 16.53 -4.91
C HIS A 30 -7.23 17.07 -4.88
N HIS A 31 -7.41 18.38 -4.71
CA HIS A 31 -8.76 18.97 -4.69
C HIS A 31 -9.55 18.70 -5.97
N ARG A 32 -8.86 18.46 -7.10
CA ARG A 32 -9.49 18.13 -8.39
C ARG A 32 -9.61 16.63 -8.61
N ASN A 33 -8.89 15.81 -7.86
CA ASN A 33 -8.94 14.36 -7.99
C ASN A 33 -8.75 13.74 -6.62
N LYS A 34 -9.87 13.39 -6.00
CA LYS A 34 -9.89 12.82 -4.64
C LYS A 34 -9.85 11.30 -4.64
N SER A 35 -9.51 10.69 -5.77
CA SER A 35 -9.40 9.24 -5.85
C SER A 35 -8.36 8.71 -4.89
N ARG A 36 -8.69 7.62 -4.19
CA ARG A 36 -7.79 6.88 -3.30
C ARG A 36 -7.31 5.58 -3.92
N GLN A 37 -7.50 5.43 -5.25
CA GLN A 37 -7.05 4.26 -5.96
C GLN A 37 -5.52 4.26 -6.06
N LEU A 38 -4.91 3.21 -5.55
CA LEU A 38 -3.47 3.02 -5.66
C LEU A 38 -3.12 2.52 -7.06
N SER A 39 -1.85 2.61 -7.44
CA SER A 39 -1.42 2.08 -8.74
C SER A 39 -1.64 0.58 -8.82
N ALA A 40 -1.74 0.05 -10.05
CA ALA A 40 -2.08 -1.34 -10.29
C ALA A 40 -1.16 -2.31 -9.55
N ILE A 41 -1.74 -3.35 -8.96
CA ILE A 41 -1.00 -4.42 -8.30
C ILE A 41 -1.01 -5.61 -9.25
N ARG A 42 0.18 -6.02 -9.70
CA ARG A 42 0.33 -7.14 -10.62
C ARG A 42 0.63 -8.41 -9.86
N ASP A 43 0.11 -9.54 -10.37
CA ASP A 43 0.37 -10.87 -9.83
C ASP A 43 0.19 -10.92 -8.31
N ILE A 44 -0.94 -10.41 -7.86
CA ILE A 44 -1.24 -10.22 -6.43
C ILE A 44 -1.18 -11.54 -5.65
N GLU A 45 -1.46 -12.67 -6.31
CA GLU A 45 -1.47 -13.98 -5.67
C GLU A 45 -0.14 -14.73 -5.83
N GLY A 46 0.88 -14.08 -6.41
CA GLY A 46 2.18 -14.69 -6.64
C GLY A 46 3.10 -14.77 -5.43
N GLY A 47 2.66 -14.32 -4.26
CA GLY A 47 3.45 -14.40 -3.04
C GLY A 47 4.62 -13.43 -2.98
N HIS A 48 4.60 -12.36 -3.77
CA HIS A 48 5.71 -11.40 -3.85
C HIS A 48 5.85 -10.54 -2.59
N PHE A 49 4.74 -10.26 -1.91
CA PHE A 49 4.75 -9.48 -0.67
C PHE A 49 3.66 -10.02 0.27
N GLN A 50 3.80 -9.73 1.55
CA GLN A 50 2.84 -10.16 2.57
C GLN A 50 2.00 -8.99 3.09
N VAL A 51 2.50 -7.77 2.95
CA VAL A 51 1.84 -6.57 3.49
C VAL A 51 1.96 -5.44 2.48
N LEU A 52 0.85 -4.76 2.24
CA LEU A 52 0.81 -3.52 1.46
C LEU A 52 0.90 -2.33 2.43
N ALA A 53 1.89 -1.48 2.25
CA ALA A 53 1.99 -0.22 2.96
C ALA A 53 1.38 0.86 2.07
N GLY A 54 0.16 1.27 2.39
CA GLY A 54 -0.57 2.29 1.64
C GLY A 54 -0.50 3.64 2.34
N VAL A 55 -0.15 4.68 1.59
CA VAL A 55 -0.01 6.03 2.14
C VAL A 55 -0.81 7.02 1.30
N LEU A 56 -1.65 7.80 1.96
CA LEU A 56 -2.36 8.92 1.33
C LEU A 56 -1.68 10.22 1.75
N PHE A 57 -1.39 11.05 0.75
CA PHE A 57 -0.79 12.37 0.95
C PHE A 57 -1.80 13.45 0.58
N ASP A 58 -1.69 14.62 1.22
CA ASP A 58 -2.43 15.80 0.81
C ASP A 58 -1.74 16.50 -0.39
N ASP A 59 -2.26 17.67 -0.80
CA ASP A 59 -1.73 18.43 -1.92
C ASP A 59 -0.25 18.80 -1.74
N ASP A 60 0.18 18.98 -0.50
CA ASP A 60 1.54 19.40 -0.16
C ASP A 60 2.45 18.21 0.19
N PHE A 61 2.00 16.99 -0.10
CA PHE A 61 2.70 15.74 0.23
C PHE A 61 2.90 15.50 1.73
N ASN A 62 2.04 16.09 2.57
CA ASN A 62 1.96 15.71 3.97
C ASN A 62 1.18 14.41 4.09
N VAL A 63 1.58 13.53 5.01
CA VAL A 63 0.88 12.27 5.24
C VAL A 63 -0.48 12.55 5.85
N MET A 64 -1.54 12.13 5.16
CA MET A 64 -2.91 12.18 5.68
C MET A 64 -3.23 10.93 6.48
N LYS A 65 -3.05 9.77 5.87
CA LYS A 65 -3.32 8.47 6.48
C LYS A 65 -2.36 7.43 5.91
N ALA A 66 -1.95 6.50 6.74
CA ALA A 66 -1.14 5.38 6.29
C ALA A 66 -1.56 4.10 7.00
N ALA A 67 -1.53 2.98 6.28
CA ALA A 67 -1.94 1.68 6.80
C ALA A 67 -1.02 0.57 6.33
N LEU A 68 -0.80 -0.41 7.19
CA LEU A 68 -0.22 -1.70 6.81
C LEU A 68 -1.37 -2.69 6.64
N VAL A 69 -1.56 -3.16 5.41
CA VAL A 69 -2.70 -3.99 5.03
C VAL A 69 -2.20 -5.39 4.69
N PRO A 70 -2.63 -6.42 5.44
CA PRO A 70 -2.26 -7.80 5.10
C PRO A 70 -2.71 -8.17 3.68
N ILE A 71 -1.91 -8.99 3.00
CA ILE A 71 -2.20 -9.38 1.62
C ILE A 71 -3.59 -10.00 1.48
N ALA A 72 -4.06 -10.76 2.47
CA ALA A 72 -5.38 -11.37 2.42
C ALA A 72 -6.50 -10.32 2.28
N ILE A 73 -6.38 -9.19 2.97
CA ILE A 73 -7.34 -8.09 2.87
C ILE A 73 -7.24 -7.39 1.52
N VAL A 74 -6.02 -7.22 1.01
CA VAL A 74 -5.82 -6.62 -0.32
C VAL A 74 -6.49 -7.48 -1.40
N VAL A 75 -6.29 -8.79 -1.37
CA VAL A 75 -6.90 -9.73 -2.32
C VAL A 75 -8.43 -9.66 -2.21
N GLU A 76 -8.96 -9.73 -0.99
CA GLU A 76 -10.41 -9.74 -0.74
C GLU A 76 -11.09 -8.48 -1.27
N ARG A 77 -10.46 -7.32 -1.10
CA ARG A 77 -11.08 -6.02 -1.39
C ARG A 77 -10.66 -5.42 -2.72
N SER A 78 -9.72 -6.05 -3.44
CA SER A 78 -9.31 -5.56 -4.75
C SER A 78 -10.27 -6.06 -5.83
N THR A 79 -10.21 -5.39 -6.99
CA THR A 79 -10.96 -5.78 -8.18
C THR A 79 -9.97 -6.14 -9.29
N TYR A 80 -10.11 -7.32 -9.87
CA TYR A 80 -9.29 -7.74 -10.99
C TYR A 80 -9.72 -7.02 -12.26
N ILE A 81 -8.75 -6.47 -12.99
CA ILE A 81 -8.97 -5.80 -14.28
C ILE A 81 -8.32 -6.65 -15.36
N THR A 82 -9.15 -7.25 -16.19
CA THR A 82 -8.72 -8.25 -17.18
C THR A 82 -7.72 -7.68 -18.19
N HIS A 83 -8.03 -6.53 -18.79
CA HIS A 83 -7.22 -6.04 -19.89
C HIS A 83 -5.85 -5.51 -19.46
N THR A 84 -5.67 -5.19 -18.20
CA THR A 84 -4.36 -4.81 -17.64
C THR A 84 -3.68 -5.95 -16.90
N ASN A 85 -4.38 -7.06 -16.70
CA ASN A 85 -3.92 -8.21 -15.91
C ASN A 85 -3.37 -7.76 -14.56
N SER A 86 -4.18 -7.00 -13.82
CA SER A 86 -3.78 -6.42 -12.55
C SER A 86 -4.98 -6.25 -11.64
N ASN A 87 -4.73 -5.96 -10.36
CA ASN A 87 -5.76 -5.71 -9.38
C ASN A 87 -5.80 -4.22 -9.03
N LYS A 88 -7.01 -3.68 -8.95
CA LYS A 88 -7.28 -2.32 -8.49
C LYS A 88 -7.64 -2.35 -7.02
N PHE A 89 -6.93 -1.59 -6.20
CA PHE A 89 -7.20 -1.47 -4.78
C PHE A 89 -7.40 -0.01 -4.41
N ILE A 90 -8.55 0.27 -3.77
CA ILE A 90 -8.89 1.63 -3.32
C ILE A 90 -8.73 1.68 -1.81
N LEU A 91 -7.94 2.63 -1.33
CA LEU A 91 -7.61 2.76 0.09
C LEU A 91 -8.71 3.55 0.81
N ARG A 92 -9.89 2.93 0.93
CA ARG A 92 -11.07 3.53 1.57
C ARG A 92 -10.90 3.58 3.09
N ASP A 93 -11.65 4.44 3.76
CA ASP A 93 -11.59 4.55 5.22
C ASP A 93 -11.88 3.24 5.94
N ASP A 94 -12.79 2.42 5.41
CA ASP A 94 -13.14 1.14 6.03
C ASP A 94 -12.03 0.09 5.98
N VAL A 95 -10.99 0.31 5.16
CA VAL A 95 -9.81 -0.56 5.16
C VAL A 95 -9.14 -0.54 6.53
N TRP A 96 -9.10 0.63 7.18
CA TRP A 96 -8.45 0.77 8.51
C TRP A 96 -9.13 -0.04 9.60
N THR A 97 -10.39 -0.42 9.41
CA THR A 97 -11.14 -1.22 10.39
C THR A 97 -11.13 -2.73 10.08
N ALA A 98 -10.53 -3.13 8.96
CA ALA A 98 -10.46 -4.53 8.58
C ALA A 98 -9.51 -5.32 9.51
N PRO A 99 -9.75 -6.62 9.71
CA PRO A 99 -8.92 -7.43 10.61
C PRO A 99 -7.46 -7.46 10.18
N GLY A 100 -6.56 -7.22 11.13
CA GLY A 100 -5.12 -7.26 10.88
C GLY A 100 -4.52 -6.01 10.27
N VAL A 101 -5.33 -5.05 9.88
CA VAL A 101 -4.84 -3.76 9.36
C VAL A 101 -4.35 -2.91 10.51
N ARG A 102 -3.17 -2.29 10.33
CA ARG A 102 -2.56 -1.42 11.34
C ARG A 102 -2.49 0.01 10.82
N ASP A 103 -2.96 0.95 11.62
CA ASP A 103 -2.80 2.38 11.34
C ASP A 103 -1.37 2.78 11.70
N VAL A 104 -0.61 3.23 10.72
CA VAL A 104 0.77 3.66 10.92
C VAL A 104 0.95 5.13 10.51
N THR A 105 -0.13 5.89 10.51
CA THR A 105 -0.11 7.30 10.09
C THR A 105 0.93 8.10 10.86
N ALA A 106 0.94 7.99 12.18
CA ALA A 106 1.88 8.75 13.02
C ALA A 106 3.33 8.35 12.75
N GLN A 107 3.60 7.06 12.60
CA GLN A 107 4.94 6.54 12.36
C GLN A 107 5.49 6.99 10.99
N VAL A 108 4.65 6.93 9.97
CA VAL A 108 5.06 7.35 8.62
C VAL A 108 5.24 8.85 8.56
N SER A 109 4.33 9.62 9.17
CA SER A 109 4.43 11.08 9.23
C SER A 109 5.71 11.51 9.94
N ALA A 110 6.08 10.84 11.03
CA ALA A 110 7.30 11.16 11.78
C ALA A 110 8.58 10.82 11.01
N ALA A 111 8.52 9.84 10.09
CA ALA A 111 9.67 9.42 9.29
C ALA A 111 9.88 10.31 8.05
N MET A 112 8.89 11.11 7.67
CA MET A 112 8.98 12.01 6.52
C MET A 112 9.60 13.34 6.93
N PRO A 113 10.55 13.87 6.17
CA PRO A 113 11.15 15.19 6.47
C PRO A 113 10.17 16.33 6.30
#